data_0e6e94b42970b64ff3962c6b077c2254
#
_entry.id   0e6e94b42970b64ff3962c6b077c2254
#
_cell.length_a   1.000
_cell.length_b   1.000
_cell.length_c   1.000
_cell.angle_alpha   90.00
_cell.angle_beta   90.00
_cell.angle_gamma   90.00
#
_symmetry.space_group_name_H-M   'P 1'
#
loop_
_entity.id
_entity.type
_entity.pdbx_description
1 polymer ?
#
loop_
_entity_poly.entity_id
_entity_poly.type
_entity_poly.pdbx_seq_one_letter_code
_entity_poly.pdbx_strand_id
1 'polypeptide(L)'
;MDVKKLLADVTALPGVSGHEAQVSAYFAEQFRPLVDEVTVDAMYSVIAHKKGNGPKIMLCAHLDEIALMVTHIEDDGSLRLGNVGGVDPRILPASRVWVHGREKLFGTIGALPPHLMSAADRANNYTLDNLHVDIGMSAERAKELVRIGDLVTFDGPARELLNDQFSSKTLDDRSCVAILLRAAEMLQKLVCDADVYFVCSSQEEVGGRGAMTSAFAIDPDLSVVLDVDFAETPTCPPRSALPIDAMIVTHGPFVQPKLNQRLIDCAKKHHVKLNANVASRSTGTDADEIGLSRAGVPSVL
;
A
#
# COMPACT_ATOMS: atom_id res chain seq x y z
N MET A 1 0.62 -20.81 7.62
CA MET A 1 1.41 -19.71 6.97
C MET A 1 2.39 -19.12 7.97
N ASP A 2 3.63 -18.93 7.58
CA ASP A 2 4.63 -18.13 8.33
C ASP A 2 4.50 -16.67 7.88
N VAL A 3 3.92 -15.82 8.74
CA VAL A 3 3.57 -14.43 8.41
C VAL A 3 4.82 -13.57 8.20
N LYS A 4 5.87 -13.73 9.01
CA LYS A 4 7.10 -12.92 8.87
C LYS A 4 7.82 -13.25 7.58
N LYS A 5 7.89 -14.55 7.23
CA LYS A 5 8.45 -14.97 5.95
C LYS A 5 7.65 -14.42 4.78
N LEU A 6 6.32 -14.52 4.83
CA LEU A 6 5.45 -13.96 3.79
C LEU A 6 5.68 -12.47 3.63
N LEU A 7 5.65 -11.70 4.74
CA LEU A 7 5.89 -10.25 4.70
C LEU A 7 7.26 -9.92 4.12
N ALA A 8 8.33 -10.66 4.50
CA ALA A 8 9.66 -10.45 3.94
C ALA A 8 9.69 -10.70 2.43
N ASP A 9 9.04 -11.77 1.96
CA ASP A 9 8.98 -12.13 0.54
C ASP A 9 8.21 -11.06 -0.26
N VAL A 10 7.01 -10.66 0.18
CA VAL A 10 6.16 -9.73 -0.59
C VAL A 10 6.65 -8.29 -0.57
N THR A 11 7.24 -7.85 0.55
CA THR A 11 7.76 -6.48 0.64
C THR A 11 9.07 -6.28 -0.13
N ALA A 12 9.78 -7.35 -0.48
CA ALA A 12 10.96 -7.30 -1.34
C ALA A 12 10.62 -7.08 -2.84
N LEU A 13 9.40 -7.42 -3.25
CA LEU A 13 8.97 -7.30 -4.64
C LEU A 13 8.70 -5.84 -5.01
N PRO A 14 9.13 -5.37 -6.18
CA PRO A 14 8.69 -4.08 -6.70
C PRO A 14 7.21 -4.17 -7.12
N GLY A 15 6.49 -3.08 -6.95
CA GLY A 15 5.07 -2.99 -7.31
C GLY A 15 4.59 -1.56 -7.18
N VAL A 16 5.29 -0.63 -7.84
CA VAL A 16 4.90 0.79 -7.88
C VAL A 16 3.56 0.93 -8.57
N SER A 17 2.73 1.86 -8.10
CA SER A 17 1.42 2.17 -8.70
C SER A 17 1.50 2.27 -10.22
N GLY A 18 0.68 1.47 -10.94
CA GLY A 18 0.68 1.31 -12.39
C GLY A 18 1.73 0.33 -12.95
N HIS A 19 2.54 -0.28 -12.09
CA HIS A 19 3.60 -1.23 -12.44
C HIS A 19 3.61 -2.47 -11.54
N GLU A 20 2.44 -2.95 -11.13
CA GLU A 20 2.24 -4.00 -10.12
C GLU A 20 2.35 -5.43 -10.67
N ALA A 21 2.58 -5.62 -11.97
CA ALA A 21 2.50 -6.93 -12.62
C ALA A 21 3.24 -8.05 -11.87
N GLN A 22 4.42 -7.77 -11.30
CA GLN A 22 5.22 -8.78 -10.61
C GLN A 22 4.62 -9.17 -9.26
N VAL A 23 4.20 -8.20 -8.45
CA VAL A 23 3.60 -8.45 -7.14
C VAL A 23 2.20 -9.06 -7.29
N SER A 24 1.44 -8.65 -8.31
CA SER A 24 0.14 -9.25 -8.65
C SER A 24 0.27 -10.73 -9.02
N ALA A 25 1.25 -11.07 -9.87
CA ALA A 25 1.51 -12.47 -10.22
C ALA A 25 1.86 -13.31 -8.97
N TYR A 26 2.67 -12.77 -8.06
CA TYR A 26 3.00 -13.45 -6.81
C TYR A 26 1.74 -13.72 -5.96
N PHE A 27 0.93 -12.70 -5.69
CA PHE A 27 -0.28 -12.88 -4.88
C PHE A 27 -1.31 -13.79 -5.56
N ALA A 28 -1.47 -13.70 -6.87
CA ALA A 28 -2.34 -14.60 -7.62
C ALA A 28 -1.95 -16.08 -7.37
N GLU A 29 -0.65 -16.41 -7.40
CA GLU A 29 -0.19 -17.77 -7.10
C GLU A 29 -0.43 -18.17 -5.64
N GLN A 30 -0.32 -17.24 -4.68
CA GLN A 30 -0.62 -17.52 -3.28
C GLN A 30 -2.12 -17.82 -3.04
N PHE A 31 -3.01 -17.14 -3.76
CA PHE A 31 -4.46 -17.36 -3.64
C PHE A 31 -4.96 -18.62 -4.36
N ARG A 32 -4.31 -19.08 -5.45
CA ARG A 32 -4.77 -20.23 -6.26
C ARG A 32 -5.15 -21.48 -5.46
N PRO A 33 -4.37 -21.93 -4.45
CA PRO A 33 -4.73 -23.10 -3.66
C PRO A 33 -5.83 -22.85 -2.63
N LEU A 34 -6.26 -21.59 -2.43
CA LEU A 34 -7.14 -21.17 -1.34
C LEU A 34 -8.58 -20.90 -1.78
N VAL A 35 -8.79 -20.63 -3.07
CA VAL A 35 -10.08 -20.18 -3.64
C VAL A 35 -10.41 -20.94 -4.92
N ASP A 36 -11.62 -20.73 -5.46
CA ASP A 36 -12.12 -21.46 -6.62
C ASP A 36 -11.63 -20.86 -7.95
N GLU A 37 -11.38 -19.54 -7.98
CA GLU A 37 -10.95 -18.83 -9.17
C GLU A 37 -10.04 -17.65 -8.81
N VAL A 38 -9.00 -17.39 -9.61
CA VAL A 38 -8.12 -16.22 -9.46
C VAL A 38 -7.91 -15.57 -10.82
N THR A 39 -8.18 -14.29 -10.90
CA THR A 39 -7.91 -13.45 -12.09
C THR A 39 -7.03 -12.26 -11.71
N VAL A 40 -6.27 -11.78 -12.68
CA VAL A 40 -5.57 -10.50 -12.62
C VAL A 40 -6.19 -9.63 -13.69
N ASP A 41 -6.73 -8.49 -13.31
CA ASP A 41 -7.41 -7.59 -14.25
C ASP A 41 -6.43 -6.73 -15.06
N ALA A 42 -6.99 -5.89 -15.95
CA ALA A 42 -6.18 -5.02 -16.81
C ALA A 42 -5.45 -3.91 -16.03
N MET A 43 -5.84 -3.65 -14.78
CA MET A 43 -5.23 -2.66 -13.88
C MET A 43 -4.21 -3.33 -12.95
N TYR A 44 -3.95 -4.63 -13.10
CA TYR A 44 -3.12 -5.47 -12.22
C TYR A 44 -3.71 -5.79 -10.85
N SER A 45 -4.98 -5.51 -10.57
CA SER A 45 -5.62 -5.98 -9.35
C SER A 45 -5.80 -7.49 -9.39
N VAL A 46 -5.55 -8.17 -8.25
CA VAL A 46 -5.78 -9.60 -8.10
C VAL A 46 -7.15 -9.81 -7.50
N ILE A 47 -8.01 -10.57 -8.19
CA ILE A 47 -9.35 -10.92 -7.75
C ILE A 47 -9.39 -12.42 -7.50
N ALA A 48 -9.43 -12.82 -6.23
CA ALA A 48 -9.47 -14.20 -5.78
C ALA A 48 -10.87 -14.52 -5.26
N HIS A 49 -11.59 -15.42 -5.94
CA HIS A 49 -13.01 -15.67 -5.75
C HIS A 49 -13.26 -17.04 -5.12
N LYS A 50 -13.83 -17.02 -3.93
CA LYS A 50 -14.40 -18.19 -3.24
C LYS A 50 -15.90 -18.21 -3.47
N LYS A 51 -16.36 -19.12 -4.35
CA LYS A 51 -17.76 -19.22 -4.80
C LYS A 51 -18.70 -19.60 -3.68
N GLY A 52 -19.84 -18.92 -3.63
CA GLY A 52 -20.95 -19.20 -2.73
C GLY A 52 -22.30 -18.88 -3.38
N ASN A 53 -23.38 -19.17 -2.68
CA ASN A 53 -24.75 -18.88 -3.14
C ASN A 53 -25.42 -17.73 -2.39
N GLY A 54 -24.72 -17.17 -1.41
CA GLY A 54 -25.17 -16.06 -0.58
C GLY A 54 -24.77 -14.68 -1.15
N PRO A 55 -24.79 -13.64 -0.29
CA PRO A 55 -24.42 -12.30 -0.72
C PRO A 55 -22.96 -12.23 -1.17
N LYS A 56 -22.69 -11.36 -2.13
CA LYS A 56 -21.33 -11.04 -2.57
C LYS A 56 -20.64 -10.14 -1.56
N ILE A 57 -19.56 -10.63 -1.00
CA ILE A 57 -18.74 -9.90 -0.03
C ILE A 57 -17.36 -9.64 -0.64
N MET A 58 -16.99 -8.37 -0.76
CA MET A 58 -15.66 -7.98 -1.20
C MET A 58 -14.79 -7.64 0.02
N LEU A 59 -13.65 -8.30 0.15
CA LEU A 59 -12.58 -7.96 1.10
C LEU A 59 -11.45 -7.34 0.30
N CYS A 60 -11.03 -6.11 0.62
CA CYS A 60 -10.08 -5.35 -0.18
C CYS A 60 -8.90 -4.85 0.65
N ALA A 61 -7.71 -4.90 0.07
CA ALA A 61 -6.46 -4.31 0.56
C ALA A 61 -5.56 -4.02 -0.65
N HIS A 62 -4.70 -2.99 -0.61
CA HIS A 62 -3.91 -2.64 -1.77
C HIS A 62 -2.53 -3.30 -1.79
N LEU A 63 -2.00 -3.53 -2.99
CA LEU A 63 -0.71 -4.19 -3.21
C LEU A 63 0.38 -3.28 -3.75
N ASP A 64 0.00 -2.09 -4.24
CA ASP A 64 0.95 -1.13 -4.78
C ASP A 64 1.76 -0.40 -3.69
N GLU A 65 2.75 0.32 -4.12
CA GLU A 65 3.66 1.06 -3.23
C GLU A 65 3.94 2.45 -3.78
N ILE A 66 4.15 3.42 -2.88
CA ILE A 66 4.70 4.73 -3.22
C ILE A 66 6.14 4.60 -3.73
N ALA A 67 6.51 5.47 -4.65
CA ALA A 67 7.84 5.50 -5.24
C ALA A 67 8.20 6.89 -5.77
N LEU A 68 9.35 6.97 -6.42
CA LEU A 68 9.75 8.11 -7.22
C LEU A 68 9.91 7.68 -8.68
N MET A 69 9.94 8.66 -9.57
CA MET A 69 10.14 8.46 -11.01
C MET A 69 11.17 9.45 -11.53
N VAL A 70 12.05 9.00 -12.42
CA VAL A 70 13.05 9.86 -13.08
C VAL A 70 12.35 10.85 -14.00
N THR A 71 12.51 12.13 -13.75
CA THR A 71 11.96 13.23 -14.57
C THR A 71 12.99 13.87 -15.48
N HIS A 72 14.28 13.84 -15.08
CA HIS A 72 15.39 14.39 -15.87
C HIS A 72 16.71 13.73 -15.49
N ILE A 73 17.68 13.75 -16.41
CA ILE A 73 19.06 13.32 -16.17
C ILE A 73 19.95 14.54 -16.40
N GLU A 74 20.59 15.02 -15.33
CA GLU A 74 21.42 16.20 -15.34
C GLU A 74 22.75 15.98 -16.09
N ASP A 75 23.45 17.07 -16.40
CA ASP A 75 24.73 17.02 -17.13
C ASP A 75 25.88 16.42 -16.31
N ASP A 76 25.73 16.30 -15.00
CA ASP A 76 26.64 15.59 -14.10
C ASP A 76 26.30 14.11 -13.90
N GLY A 77 25.19 13.64 -14.49
CA GLY A 77 24.69 12.26 -14.37
C GLY A 77 23.74 12.03 -13.21
N SER A 78 23.46 13.02 -12.36
CA SER A 78 22.46 12.93 -11.32
C SER A 78 21.04 12.92 -11.90
N LEU A 79 20.08 12.32 -11.16
CA LEU A 79 18.70 12.12 -11.62
C LEU A 79 17.75 13.02 -10.85
N ARG A 80 16.89 13.76 -11.55
CA ARG A 80 15.75 14.47 -10.95
C ARG A 80 14.56 13.54 -10.80
N LEU A 81 13.71 13.84 -9.83
CA LEU A 81 12.66 12.95 -9.37
C LEU A 81 11.29 13.62 -9.38
N GLY A 82 10.26 12.82 -9.63
CA GLY A 82 8.86 13.13 -9.37
C GLY A 82 8.24 12.09 -8.45
N ASN A 83 7.19 12.43 -7.73
CA ASN A 83 6.45 11.50 -6.87
C ASN A 83 5.58 10.54 -7.69
N VAL A 84 5.50 9.31 -7.21
CA VAL A 84 4.42 8.37 -7.48
C VAL A 84 3.79 8.03 -6.13
N GLY A 85 2.57 8.49 -5.88
CA GLY A 85 1.93 8.44 -4.57
C GLY A 85 2.43 9.52 -3.57
N GLY A 86 2.12 9.34 -2.30
CA GLY A 86 2.31 10.33 -1.24
C GLY A 86 3.68 10.33 -0.58
N VAL A 87 4.77 10.48 -1.34
CA VAL A 87 6.13 10.51 -0.78
C VAL A 87 6.43 11.83 -0.08
N ASP A 88 6.86 11.78 1.19
CA ASP A 88 7.28 12.94 1.98
C ASP A 88 8.74 13.32 1.69
N PRO A 89 9.03 14.49 1.08
CA PRO A 89 10.40 14.90 0.77
C PRO A 89 11.32 15.07 2.00
N ARG A 90 10.76 15.25 3.18
CA ARG A 90 11.54 15.47 4.42
C ARG A 90 12.34 14.25 4.84
N ILE A 91 11.89 13.04 4.47
CA ILE A 91 12.55 11.79 4.84
C ILE A 91 13.51 11.28 3.76
N LEU A 92 13.57 11.95 2.61
CA LEU A 92 14.35 11.49 1.47
C LEU A 92 15.87 11.73 1.55
N PRO A 93 16.38 12.84 2.14
CA PRO A 93 17.82 13.07 2.20
C PRO A 93 18.59 11.88 2.80
N ALA A 94 19.63 11.43 2.11
CA ALA A 94 20.45 10.25 2.43
C ALA A 94 19.73 8.90 2.31
N SER A 95 18.49 8.85 1.84
CA SER A 95 17.81 7.58 1.57
C SER A 95 18.50 6.83 0.44
N ARG A 96 18.57 5.51 0.62
CA ARG A 96 19.07 4.57 -0.39
C ARG A 96 17.92 4.15 -1.28
N VAL A 97 18.17 4.05 -2.58
CA VAL A 97 17.17 3.74 -3.58
C VAL A 97 17.68 2.78 -4.65
N TRP A 98 16.74 2.17 -5.36
CA TRP A 98 16.99 1.37 -6.54
C TRP A 98 16.33 2.03 -7.74
N VAL A 99 17.14 2.41 -8.74
CA VAL A 99 16.67 2.91 -10.03
C VAL A 99 16.45 1.71 -10.96
N HIS A 100 15.24 1.56 -11.49
CA HIS A 100 14.83 0.47 -12.36
C HIS A 100 14.98 0.86 -13.84
N GLY A 101 16.21 1.06 -14.30
CA GLY A 101 16.54 1.34 -15.69
C GLY A 101 16.68 0.06 -16.52
N ARG A 102 17.57 0.06 -17.50
CA ARG A 102 17.93 -1.16 -18.28
C ARG A 102 18.50 -2.26 -17.39
N GLU A 103 19.13 -1.89 -16.32
CA GLU A 103 19.54 -2.74 -15.22
C GLU A 103 19.18 -2.06 -13.90
N LYS A 104 19.12 -2.81 -12.82
CA LYS A 104 18.82 -2.28 -11.50
C LYS A 104 20.06 -1.60 -10.91
N LEU A 105 19.99 -0.30 -10.72
CA LEU A 105 21.10 0.53 -10.24
C LEU A 105 20.85 0.98 -8.80
N PHE A 106 21.89 0.88 -7.98
CA PHE A 106 21.85 1.46 -6.64
C PHE A 106 22.11 2.96 -6.70
N GLY A 107 21.37 3.74 -5.92
CA GLY A 107 21.55 5.18 -5.80
C GLY A 107 21.31 5.69 -4.39
N THR A 108 21.74 6.91 -4.15
CA THR A 108 21.51 7.63 -2.89
C THR A 108 20.90 9.00 -3.19
N ILE A 109 19.88 9.38 -2.42
CA ILE A 109 19.27 10.70 -2.56
C ILE A 109 20.14 11.74 -1.87
N GLY A 110 20.67 12.66 -2.68
CA GLY A 110 21.46 13.80 -2.26
C GLY A 110 20.63 15.06 -2.04
N ALA A 111 21.06 15.89 -1.11
CA ALA A 111 20.51 17.22 -0.85
C ALA A 111 21.65 18.20 -0.56
N LEU A 112 21.41 19.49 -0.81
CA LEU A 112 22.39 20.53 -0.42
C LEU A 112 22.52 20.55 1.11
N PRO A 113 23.76 20.42 1.66
CA PRO A 113 23.95 20.39 3.09
C PRO A 113 23.65 21.76 3.74
N PRO A 114 23.16 21.79 5.00
CA PRO A 114 22.68 23.02 5.64
C PRO A 114 23.69 24.18 5.67
N HIS A 115 25.00 23.91 5.74
CA HIS A 115 26.02 24.95 5.78
C HIS A 115 26.25 25.67 4.42
N LEU A 116 25.76 25.08 3.32
CA LEU A 116 25.77 25.67 2.00
C LEU A 116 24.46 26.34 1.61
N MET A 117 23.39 26.14 2.42
CA MET A 117 22.08 26.73 2.20
C MET A 117 22.02 28.17 2.70
N SER A 118 21.19 29.00 2.06
CA SER A 118 20.81 30.30 2.59
C SER A 118 20.06 30.19 3.91
N ALA A 119 19.97 31.24 4.72
CA ALA A 119 19.18 31.24 5.93
C ALA A 119 17.68 31.04 5.65
N ALA A 120 17.18 31.53 4.52
CA ALA A 120 15.81 31.36 4.09
C ALA A 120 15.52 29.90 3.71
N ASP A 121 16.41 29.26 2.93
CA ASP A 121 16.23 27.87 2.51
C ASP A 121 16.30 26.90 3.69
N ARG A 122 17.16 27.18 4.69
CA ARG A 122 17.24 26.37 5.92
C ARG A 122 15.97 26.42 6.79
N ALA A 123 15.17 27.46 6.65
CA ALA A 123 13.91 27.60 7.37
C ALA A 123 12.76 26.79 6.73
N ASN A 124 12.94 26.32 5.51
CA ASN A 124 11.96 25.56 4.74
C ASN A 124 12.28 24.07 4.74
N ASN A 125 11.25 23.23 4.60
CA ASN A 125 11.43 21.80 4.32
C ASN A 125 11.99 21.61 2.90
N TYR A 126 12.69 20.50 2.69
CA TYR A 126 13.05 20.07 1.34
C TYR A 126 11.80 19.85 0.48
N THR A 127 11.93 20.21 -0.80
CA THR A 127 11.02 19.79 -1.88
C THR A 127 11.77 18.85 -2.81
N LEU A 128 11.08 18.17 -3.72
CA LEU A 128 11.75 17.30 -4.69
C LEU A 128 12.74 18.05 -5.57
N ASP A 129 12.47 19.33 -5.88
CA ASP A 129 13.38 20.17 -6.68
C ASP A 129 14.75 20.42 -6.02
N ASN A 130 14.83 20.24 -4.71
CA ASN A 130 16.08 20.36 -3.95
C ASN A 130 16.85 19.04 -3.85
N LEU A 131 16.29 17.94 -4.37
CA LEU A 131 16.81 16.58 -4.23
C LEU A 131 17.21 16.01 -5.59
N HIS A 132 18.15 15.09 -5.56
CA HIS A 132 18.58 14.32 -6.73
C HIS A 132 19.01 12.93 -6.31
N VAL A 133 19.00 11.97 -7.23
CA VAL A 133 19.63 10.66 -7.01
C VAL A 133 21.00 10.67 -7.65
N ASP A 134 22.01 10.35 -6.87
CA ASP A 134 23.36 10.05 -7.34
C ASP A 134 23.49 8.52 -7.50
N ILE A 135 23.80 8.09 -8.72
CA ILE A 135 24.05 6.69 -9.10
C ILE A 135 25.55 6.44 -9.38
N GLY A 136 26.42 7.42 -9.11
CA GLY A 136 27.88 7.35 -9.29
C GLY A 136 28.34 7.24 -10.75
N MET A 137 27.59 7.81 -11.70
CA MET A 137 27.87 7.69 -13.14
C MET A 137 27.98 9.07 -13.81
N SER A 138 28.75 9.15 -14.92
CA SER A 138 28.69 10.31 -15.80
C SER A 138 27.34 10.39 -16.54
N ALA A 139 27.01 11.59 -17.05
CA ALA A 139 25.78 11.81 -17.79
C ALA A 139 25.62 10.88 -19.00
N GLU A 140 26.71 10.63 -19.74
CA GLU A 140 26.71 9.73 -20.89
C GLU A 140 26.30 8.31 -20.46
N ARG A 141 26.94 7.81 -19.38
CA ARG A 141 26.65 6.46 -18.88
C ARG A 141 25.26 6.37 -18.26
N ALA A 142 24.83 7.38 -17.53
CA ALA A 142 23.48 7.46 -16.98
C ALA A 142 22.42 7.40 -18.10
N LYS A 143 22.57 8.19 -19.17
CA LYS A 143 21.66 8.21 -20.34
C LYS A 143 21.61 6.90 -21.13
N GLU A 144 22.66 6.07 -21.04
CA GLU A 144 22.65 4.72 -21.64
C GLU A 144 21.75 3.73 -20.85
N LEU A 145 21.74 3.85 -19.52
CA LEU A 145 21.13 2.88 -18.61
C LEU A 145 19.78 3.33 -18.06
N VAL A 146 19.56 4.64 -17.92
CA VAL A 146 18.36 5.23 -17.32
C VAL A 146 17.62 6.08 -18.35
N ARG A 147 16.30 6.07 -18.27
CA ARG A 147 15.39 6.88 -19.09
C ARG A 147 14.48 7.73 -18.20
N ILE A 148 14.00 8.82 -18.73
CA ILE A 148 12.88 9.56 -18.14
C ILE A 148 11.67 8.60 -18.07
N GLY A 149 11.02 8.54 -16.91
CA GLY A 149 9.94 7.62 -16.61
C GLY A 149 10.37 6.32 -15.91
N ASP A 150 11.67 6.05 -15.78
CA ASP A 150 12.13 4.89 -15.01
C ASP A 150 11.79 5.07 -13.51
N LEU A 151 11.38 3.98 -12.87
CA LEU A 151 10.97 3.98 -11.48
C LEU A 151 12.15 3.97 -10.52
N VAL A 152 11.94 4.58 -9.36
CA VAL A 152 12.92 4.62 -8.28
C VAL A 152 12.24 4.17 -6.98
N THR A 153 12.59 2.97 -6.49
CA THR A 153 12.02 2.41 -5.27
C THR A 153 12.98 2.55 -4.10
N PHE A 154 12.45 2.57 -2.88
CA PHE A 154 13.25 2.66 -1.66
C PHE A 154 13.99 1.33 -1.37
N ASP A 155 15.23 1.42 -0.90
CA ASP A 155 15.98 0.29 -0.34
C ASP A 155 15.60 0.13 1.13
N GLY A 156 14.47 -0.52 1.37
CA GLY A 156 13.89 -0.77 2.71
C GLY A 156 13.67 -2.26 2.96
N PRO A 157 14.76 -3.06 3.08
CA PRO A 157 14.60 -4.51 3.24
C PRO A 157 13.95 -4.86 4.57
N ALA A 158 13.23 -5.98 4.56
CA ALA A 158 12.60 -6.54 5.75
C ALA A 158 13.60 -6.79 6.88
N ARG A 159 13.24 -6.39 8.10
CA ARG A 159 14.04 -6.54 9.31
C ARG A 159 13.15 -6.95 10.48
N GLU A 160 13.54 -8.01 11.17
CA GLU A 160 12.99 -8.30 12.49
C GLU A 160 13.67 -7.39 13.51
N LEU A 161 12.87 -6.79 14.36
CA LEU A 161 13.31 -5.92 15.44
C LEU A 161 13.04 -6.60 16.79
N LEU A 162 13.52 -6.00 17.88
CA LEU A 162 13.24 -6.49 19.22
C LEU A 162 11.72 -6.45 19.52
N ASN A 163 11.29 -7.23 20.51
CA ASN A 163 9.90 -7.33 20.98
C ASN A 163 8.91 -7.77 19.87
N ASP A 164 9.36 -8.69 19.02
CA ASP A 164 8.54 -9.25 17.94
C ASP A 164 8.03 -8.23 16.92
N GLN A 165 8.72 -7.11 16.79
CA GLN A 165 8.42 -6.07 15.81
C GLN A 165 9.05 -6.40 14.47
N PHE A 166 8.46 -5.86 13.39
CA PHE A 166 8.91 -6.07 12.02
C PHE A 166 8.89 -4.74 11.27
N SER A 167 9.93 -4.47 10.49
CA SER A 167 10.05 -3.25 9.69
C SER A 167 10.42 -3.61 8.26
N SER A 168 9.75 -2.98 7.31
CA SER A 168 10.05 -3.09 5.88
C SER A 168 9.46 -1.90 5.13
N LYS A 169 9.89 -1.66 3.89
CA LYS A 169 9.09 -0.89 2.95
C LYS A 169 7.77 -1.63 2.67
N THR A 170 6.77 -0.96 2.15
CA THR A 170 5.51 -1.56 1.60
C THR A 170 4.72 -2.44 2.58
N LEU A 171 4.88 -2.26 3.90
CA LEU A 171 3.92 -2.80 4.87
C LEU A 171 2.54 -2.15 4.70
N ASP A 172 2.54 -0.92 4.27
CA ASP A 172 1.45 -0.21 3.63
C ASP A 172 1.39 -0.63 2.16
N ASP A 173 0.40 -1.39 1.70
CA ASP A 173 -0.61 -2.08 2.54
C ASP A 173 -0.52 -3.62 2.35
N ARG A 174 0.65 -4.12 1.94
CA ARG A 174 0.88 -5.57 1.77
C ARG A 174 0.74 -6.38 3.06
N SER A 175 0.76 -5.71 4.22
CA SER A 175 0.43 -6.35 5.48
C SER A 175 -1.05 -6.74 5.53
N CYS A 176 -1.96 -5.90 5.05
CA CYS A 176 -3.38 -6.24 4.97
C CYS A 176 -3.65 -7.25 3.85
N VAL A 177 -2.91 -7.23 2.73
CA VAL A 177 -3.01 -8.31 1.75
C VAL A 177 -2.61 -9.66 2.36
N ALA A 178 -1.61 -9.70 3.25
CA ALA A 178 -1.27 -10.92 4.00
C ALA A 178 -2.41 -11.36 4.94
N ILE A 179 -3.15 -10.41 5.52
CA ILE A 179 -4.37 -10.69 6.29
C ILE A 179 -5.46 -11.29 5.39
N LEU A 180 -5.66 -10.79 4.17
CA LEU A 180 -6.60 -11.37 3.21
C LEU A 180 -6.23 -12.82 2.86
N LEU A 181 -4.96 -13.12 2.62
CA LEU A 181 -4.48 -14.50 2.40
C LEU A 181 -4.79 -15.39 3.61
N ARG A 182 -4.54 -14.88 4.81
CA ARG A 182 -4.84 -15.63 6.04
C ARG A 182 -6.33 -15.87 6.22
N ALA A 183 -7.17 -14.90 5.90
CA ALA A 183 -8.61 -15.03 5.92
C ALA A 183 -9.09 -16.11 4.92
N ALA A 184 -8.53 -16.16 3.72
CA ALA A 184 -8.82 -17.19 2.74
C ALA A 184 -8.42 -18.59 3.23
N GLU A 185 -7.25 -18.76 3.88
CA GLU A 185 -6.86 -20.04 4.52
C GLU A 185 -7.87 -20.47 5.61
N MET A 186 -8.32 -19.51 6.42
CA MET A 186 -9.29 -19.81 7.49
C MET A 186 -10.63 -20.19 6.92
N LEU A 187 -11.06 -19.53 5.84
CA LEU A 187 -12.35 -19.77 5.20
C LEU A 187 -12.46 -21.18 4.59
N GLN A 188 -11.34 -21.78 4.15
CA GLN A 188 -11.34 -23.17 3.69
C GLN A 188 -11.81 -24.19 4.74
N LYS A 189 -11.70 -23.84 6.03
CA LYS A 189 -12.06 -24.70 7.16
C LYS A 189 -13.46 -24.41 7.70
N LEU A 190 -14.17 -23.48 7.09
CA LEU A 190 -15.49 -23.01 7.53
C LEU A 190 -16.53 -23.31 6.46
N VAL A 191 -17.76 -23.59 6.88
CA VAL A 191 -18.91 -23.57 5.99
C VAL A 191 -19.33 -22.11 5.82
N CYS A 192 -19.28 -21.62 4.59
CA CYS A 192 -19.64 -20.26 4.26
C CYS A 192 -20.49 -20.26 2.99
N ASP A 193 -21.70 -19.72 3.09
CA ASP A 193 -22.61 -19.59 1.94
C ASP A 193 -22.38 -18.30 1.15
N ALA A 194 -21.65 -17.32 1.72
CA ALA A 194 -21.37 -16.07 1.03
C ALA A 194 -20.46 -16.28 -0.19
N ASP A 195 -20.68 -15.49 -1.22
CA ASP A 195 -19.87 -15.39 -2.42
C ASP A 195 -18.76 -14.39 -2.15
N VAL A 196 -17.53 -14.86 -1.84
CA VAL A 196 -16.46 -14.04 -1.25
C VAL A 196 -15.37 -13.71 -2.27
N TYR A 197 -15.09 -12.44 -2.44
CA TYR A 197 -14.04 -11.90 -3.29
C TYR A 197 -12.93 -11.28 -2.42
N PHE A 198 -11.73 -11.85 -2.48
CA PHE A 198 -10.52 -11.23 -1.93
C PHE A 198 -9.87 -10.43 -3.05
N VAL A 199 -9.81 -9.12 -2.88
CA VAL A 199 -9.27 -8.20 -3.88
C VAL A 199 -7.99 -7.58 -3.34
N CYS A 200 -6.87 -7.80 -4.05
CA CYS A 200 -5.66 -7.05 -3.82
C CYS A 200 -5.64 -5.96 -4.90
N SER A 201 -6.06 -4.76 -4.53
CA SER A 201 -6.23 -3.63 -5.43
C SER A 201 -4.90 -3.05 -5.87
N SER A 202 -4.86 -2.52 -7.07
CA SER A 202 -3.74 -1.76 -7.61
C SER A 202 -4.03 -0.26 -7.59
N GLN A 203 -2.97 0.57 -7.64
CA GLN A 203 -3.07 2.02 -7.81
C GLN A 203 -3.93 2.71 -6.74
N GLU A 204 -3.89 2.21 -5.50
CA GLU A 204 -4.51 2.88 -4.36
C GLU A 204 -3.83 4.22 -4.11
N GLU A 205 -2.51 4.24 -4.03
CA GLU A 205 -1.63 5.37 -3.73
C GLU A 205 -1.74 6.56 -4.72
N VAL A 206 -2.43 6.33 -5.85
CA VAL A 206 -2.71 7.33 -6.88
C VAL A 206 -4.20 7.49 -7.16
N GLY A 207 -5.05 7.12 -6.21
CA GLY A 207 -6.50 7.39 -6.19
C GLY A 207 -7.40 6.17 -6.38
N GLY A 208 -7.10 5.03 -5.76
CA GLY A 208 -8.02 3.89 -5.57
C GLY A 208 -8.56 3.23 -6.85
N ARG A 209 -7.80 3.30 -7.95
CA ARG A 209 -8.32 2.97 -9.28
C ARG A 209 -8.63 1.48 -9.44
N GLY A 210 -7.77 0.61 -8.91
CA GLY A 210 -7.97 -0.83 -8.95
C GLY A 210 -9.18 -1.26 -8.12
N ALA A 211 -9.37 -0.67 -6.95
CA ALA A 211 -10.52 -0.92 -6.11
C ALA A 211 -11.84 -0.49 -6.78
N MET A 212 -11.85 0.69 -7.40
CA MET A 212 -13.00 1.19 -8.15
C MET A 212 -13.39 0.24 -9.29
N THR A 213 -12.42 -0.18 -10.11
CA THR A 213 -12.69 -1.06 -11.27
C THR A 213 -13.09 -2.47 -10.83
N SER A 214 -12.46 -3.00 -9.79
CA SER A 214 -12.78 -4.30 -9.22
C SER A 214 -14.19 -4.32 -8.62
N ALA A 215 -14.55 -3.30 -7.81
CA ALA A 215 -15.89 -3.17 -7.25
C ALA A 215 -16.94 -3.02 -8.34
N PHE A 216 -16.66 -2.28 -9.42
CA PHE A 216 -17.56 -2.17 -10.56
C PHE A 216 -17.79 -3.52 -11.25
N ALA A 217 -16.74 -4.32 -11.44
CA ALA A 217 -16.84 -5.62 -12.12
C ALA A 217 -17.54 -6.69 -11.25
N ILE A 218 -17.23 -6.73 -9.94
CA ILE A 218 -17.79 -7.70 -8.98
C ILE A 218 -19.26 -7.38 -8.66
N ASP A 219 -19.60 -6.11 -8.51
CA ASP A 219 -20.90 -5.61 -8.03
C ASP A 219 -21.27 -6.23 -6.66
N PRO A 220 -20.47 -5.96 -5.60
CA PRO A 220 -20.65 -6.60 -4.32
C PRO A 220 -21.81 -5.98 -3.52
N ASP A 221 -22.47 -6.80 -2.69
CA ASP A 221 -23.53 -6.35 -1.77
C ASP A 221 -22.98 -5.55 -0.59
N LEU A 222 -21.72 -5.81 -0.23
CA LEU A 222 -20.97 -5.06 0.80
C LEU A 222 -19.47 -5.26 0.64
N SER A 223 -18.68 -4.33 1.21
CA SER A 223 -17.24 -4.48 1.29
C SER A 223 -16.69 -4.30 2.71
N VAL A 224 -15.58 -4.98 2.98
CA VAL A 224 -14.71 -4.76 4.13
C VAL A 224 -13.34 -4.40 3.56
N VAL A 225 -12.92 -3.18 3.78
CA VAL A 225 -11.63 -2.68 3.32
C VAL A 225 -10.66 -2.72 4.50
N LEU A 226 -9.45 -3.14 4.23
CA LEU A 226 -8.35 -3.14 5.18
C LEU A 226 -7.30 -2.16 4.66
N ASP A 227 -6.77 -1.40 5.60
CA ASP A 227 -5.66 -0.49 5.36
C ASP A 227 -4.90 -0.28 6.67
N VAL A 228 -3.68 0.24 6.60
CA VAL A 228 -2.90 0.57 7.79
C VAL A 228 -3.24 1.97 8.30
N ASP A 229 -2.90 2.26 9.55
CA ASP A 229 -3.06 3.59 10.16
C ASP A 229 -1.84 3.89 11.05
N PHE A 230 -1.73 5.13 11.46
CA PHE A 230 -0.61 5.63 12.25
C PHE A 230 -0.67 5.10 13.70
N ALA A 231 0.38 4.42 14.11
CA ALA A 231 0.56 4.02 15.50
C ALA A 231 1.11 5.18 16.35
N GLU A 232 0.78 5.16 17.65
CA GLU A 232 1.26 6.14 18.62
C GLU A 232 2.80 6.14 18.69
N THR A 233 3.39 7.33 18.63
CA THR A 233 4.83 7.57 18.80
C THR A 233 5.07 8.65 19.84
N PRO A 234 6.28 8.76 20.44
CA PRO A 234 6.58 9.78 21.44
C PRO A 234 6.36 11.23 20.98
N THR A 235 6.41 11.47 19.66
CA THR A 235 6.23 12.80 19.05
C THR A 235 4.82 13.00 18.47
N CYS A 236 3.96 11.99 18.55
CA CYS A 236 2.61 12.07 18.03
C CYS A 236 1.75 13.01 18.89
N PRO A 237 0.97 13.93 18.29
CA PRO A 237 0.02 14.71 19.04
C PRO A 237 -1.02 13.81 19.74
N PRO A 238 -1.48 14.15 20.95
CA PRO A 238 -2.53 13.39 21.62
C PRO A 238 -3.75 13.19 20.72
N ARG A 239 -4.28 11.98 20.64
CA ARG A 239 -5.44 11.57 19.84
C ARG A 239 -5.20 11.54 18.30
N SER A 240 -3.95 11.61 17.84
CA SER A 240 -3.64 11.56 16.41
C SER A 240 -3.22 10.17 15.94
N ALA A 241 -3.05 9.23 16.85
CA ALA A 241 -2.69 7.85 16.54
C ALA A 241 -3.18 6.90 17.64
N LEU A 242 -3.19 5.61 17.38
CA LEU A 242 -3.74 4.56 18.21
C LEU A 242 -2.67 3.56 18.65
N PRO A 243 -2.85 2.85 19.77
CA PRO A 243 -1.92 1.80 20.17
C PRO A 243 -1.76 0.73 19.10
N ILE A 244 -0.53 0.27 18.87
CA ILE A 244 -0.20 -0.73 17.85
C ILE A 244 -0.76 -2.13 18.15
N ASP A 245 -1.24 -2.38 19.35
CA ASP A 245 -1.62 -3.71 19.86
C ASP A 245 -3.09 -4.10 19.57
N ALA A 246 -3.83 -3.33 18.77
CA ALA A 246 -5.21 -3.63 18.46
C ALA A 246 -5.55 -3.24 17.02
N MET A 247 -6.52 -3.95 16.44
CA MET A 247 -7.12 -3.54 15.16
C MET A 247 -7.90 -2.25 15.35
N ILE A 248 -7.97 -1.47 14.28
CA ILE A 248 -8.71 -0.21 14.22
C ILE A 248 -10.03 -0.48 13.49
N VAL A 249 -11.11 0.16 13.94
CA VAL A 249 -12.36 0.27 13.22
C VAL A 249 -12.69 1.74 13.04
N THR A 250 -12.90 2.16 11.81
CA THR A 250 -13.13 3.57 11.46
C THR A 250 -14.63 3.90 11.50
N HIS A 251 -14.96 5.04 12.13
CA HIS A 251 -16.29 5.64 12.10
C HIS A 251 -16.25 6.91 11.25
N GLY A 252 -17.23 7.10 10.38
CA GLY A 252 -17.27 8.29 9.54
C GLY A 252 -18.42 8.30 8.54
N PRO A 253 -18.59 9.40 7.78
CA PRO A 253 -19.68 9.51 6.80
C PRO A 253 -19.53 8.56 5.60
N PHE A 254 -18.32 8.06 5.33
CA PHE A 254 -18.02 7.12 4.23
C PHE A 254 -18.14 5.65 4.65
N VAL A 255 -18.39 5.39 5.93
CA VAL A 255 -18.51 4.05 6.50
C VAL A 255 -19.98 3.76 6.82
N GLN A 256 -20.47 2.59 6.41
CA GLN A 256 -21.87 2.22 6.64
C GLN A 256 -22.10 1.84 8.11
N PRO A 257 -22.90 2.62 8.88
CA PRO A 257 -22.95 2.46 10.35
C PRO A 257 -23.47 1.11 10.83
N LYS A 258 -24.48 0.53 10.15
CA LYS A 258 -25.05 -0.78 10.55
C LYS A 258 -24.07 -1.91 10.28
N LEU A 259 -23.34 -1.85 9.18
CA LEU A 259 -22.31 -2.84 8.85
C LEU A 259 -21.14 -2.72 9.84
N ASN A 260 -20.73 -1.50 10.15
CA ASN A 260 -19.67 -1.22 11.12
C ASN A 260 -20.04 -1.78 12.52
N GLN A 261 -21.29 -1.59 12.96
CA GLN A 261 -21.75 -2.17 14.22
C GLN A 261 -21.69 -3.72 14.22
N ARG A 262 -22.03 -4.35 13.09
CA ARG A 262 -21.90 -5.82 12.92
C ARG A 262 -20.45 -6.29 13.05
N LEU A 263 -19.51 -5.54 12.44
CA LEU A 263 -18.07 -5.83 12.55
C LEU A 263 -17.62 -5.76 14.02
N ILE A 264 -18.00 -4.70 14.72
CA ILE A 264 -17.69 -4.50 16.14
C ILE A 264 -18.28 -5.63 17.02
N ASP A 265 -19.51 -6.02 16.76
CA ASP A 265 -20.16 -7.11 17.52
C ASP A 265 -19.50 -8.47 17.22
N CYS A 266 -19.09 -8.70 15.99
CA CYS A 266 -18.30 -9.87 15.60
C CYS A 266 -16.95 -9.91 16.33
N ALA A 267 -16.22 -8.80 16.34
CA ALA A 267 -14.95 -8.69 17.04
C ALA A 267 -15.09 -8.97 18.55
N LYS A 268 -16.11 -8.42 19.19
CA LYS A 268 -16.44 -8.70 20.61
C LYS A 268 -16.70 -10.18 20.84
N LYS A 269 -17.51 -10.81 19.98
CA LYS A 269 -17.84 -12.24 20.07
C LYS A 269 -16.59 -13.13 19.97
N HIS A 270 -15.61 -12.72 19.20
CA HIS A 270 -14.37 -13.47 18.97
C HIS A 270 -13.18 -12.95 19.80
N HIS A 271 -13.43 -12.08 20.78
CA HIS A 271 -12.42 -11.50 21.68
C HIS A 271 -11.27 -10.77 20.94
N VAL A 272 -11.59 -10.16 19.79
CA VAL A 272 -10.65 -9.32 19.05
C VAL A 272 -10.68 -7.90 19.65
N LYS A 273 -9.54 -7.41 20.08
CA LYS A 273 -9.40 -6.04 20.59
C LYS A 273 -9.53 -5.04 19.44
N LEU A 274 -10.45 -4.10 19.58
CA LEU A 274 -10.65 -3.01 18.62
C LEU A 274 -10.41 -1.66 19.29
N ASN A 275 -9.75 -0.77 18.56
CA ASN A 275 -9.72 0.67 18.83
C ASN A 275 -10.63 1.37 17.80
N ALA A 276 -11.29 2.43 18.21
CA ALA A 276 -12.11 3.25 17.32
C ALA A 276 -11.30 4.43 16.80
N ASN A 277 -11.34 4.63 15.48
CA ASN A 277 -10.88 5.84 14.81
C ASN A 277 -12.07 6.62 14.23
N VAL A 278 -11.92 7.90 13.98
CA VAL A 278 -12.95 8.77 13.40
C VAL A 278 -12.39 9.52 12.20
N ALA A 279 -12.90 9.18 11.02
CA ALA A 279 -12.65 9.92 9.78
C ALA A 279 -13.86 10.82 9.49
N SER A 280 -13.77 12.11 9.81
CA SER A 280 -14.85 13.07 9.55
C SER A 280 -14.93 13.54 8.09
N ARG A 281 -13.96 13.15 7.27
CA ARG A 281 -13.84 13.38 5.83
C ARG A 281 -13.62 12.05 5.12
N SER A 282 -13.21 12.08 3.84
CA SER A 282 -12.74 10.89 3.12
C SER A 282 -11.69 10.15 3.97
N THR A 283 -11.71 8.83 3.87
CA THR A 283 -10.76 7.98 4.61
C THR A 283 -9.37 8.02 4.00
N GLY A 284 -9.29 8.34 2.69
CA GLY A 284 -8.06 8.28 1.91
C GLY A 284 -7.63 6.85 1.61
N THR A 285 -8.58 5.90 1.61
CA THR A 285 -8.37 4.49 1.35
C THR A 285 -9.31 3.99 0.26
N ASP A 286 -9.12 2.79 -0.22
CA ASP A 286 -10.00 2.12 -1.19
C ASP A 286 -11.51 2.09 -0.80
N ALA A 287 -11.82 2.27 0.49
CA ALA A 287 -13.22 2.32 0.95
C ALA A 287 -14.02 3.47 0.34
N ASP A 288 -13.36 4.60 0.09
CA ASP A 288 -14.00 5.77 -0.52
C ASP A 288 -14.43 5.49 -1.96
N GLU A 289 -13.57 4.82 -2.73
CA GLU A 289 -13.79 4.53 -4.14
C GLU A 289 -14.77 3.36 -4.34
N ILE A 290 -14.66 2.31 -3.52
CA ILE A 290 -15.60 1.18 -3.54
C ILE A 290 -17.01 1.67 -3.20
N GLY A 291 -17.12 2.55 -2.18
CA GLY A 291 -18.41 3.09 -1.75
C GLY A 291 -19.18 3.85 -2.84
N LEU A 292 -18.47 4.39 -3.82
CA LEU A 292 -19.06 5.13 -4.96
C LEU A 292 -19.30 4.25 -6.19
N SER A 293 -18.93 2.98 -6.17
CA SER A 293 -19.07 2.10 -7.33
C SER A 293 -20.55 1.81 -7.61
N ARG A 294 -20.94 1.85 -8.89
CA ARG A 294 -22.32 1.60 -9.41
C ARG A 294 -23.41 2.40 -8.68
N ALA A 295 -24.29 1.70 -7.96
CA ALA A 295 -25.39 2.30 -7.19
C ALA A 295 -24.99 2.60 -5.72
N GLY A 296 -23.73 2.41 -5.39
CA GLY A 296 -23.16 2.54 -4.05
C GLY A 296 -23.01 1.19 -3.37
N VAL A 297 -21.81 0.92 -2.81
CA VAL A 297 -21.49 -0.31 -2.07
C VAL A 297 -21.36 0.02 -0.58
N PRO A 298 -22.18 -0.57 0.30
CA PRO A 298 -22.00 -0.41 1.74
C PRO A 298 -20.62 -0.91 2.18
N SER A 299 -19.76 -0.02 2.67
CA SER A 299 -18.37 -0.31 3.00
C SER A 299 -18.06 -0.07 4.48
N VAL A 300 -17.08 -0.81 5.02
CA VAL A 300 -16.44 -0.60 6.34
C VAL A 300 -14.93 -0.63 6.20
N LEU A 301 -14.24 0.03 7.13
CA LEU A 301 -12.79 0.14 7.19
C LEU A 301 -12.29 -0.15 8.62
#